data_d17be2fcdadcd99b5fd48cb8c543e769
#
_entry.id   d17be2fcdadcd99b5fd48cb8c543e769
#
_cell.length_a   1.000
_cell.length_b   1.000
_cell.length_c   1.000
_cell.angle_alpha   90.00
_cell.angle_beta   90.00
_cell.angle_gamma   90.00
#
_symmetry.space_group_name_H-M   'P 1'
#
loop_
_entity.id
_entity.type
_entity.pdbx_description
1 polymer ?
#
loop_
_entity_poly.entity_id
_entity_poly.type
_entity_poly.pdbx_seq_one_letter_code
_entity_poly.pdbx_strand_id
1 'polypeptide(L)'
;MVSVIVPTYNTARYIAETLDSVLAQTFREYEVIVVNDGSPDTPELERVLVKYQNQIRYIKQENQGPSAARNTGIRLARGEFLAFPDSDDIWLPDFLADQLKFLEENPSLDMACADCVYFGDPDLEGKSWQSLDPIEGTVTLERILPTHGGAFASFVLLRRETALKVGFFDEQLRLFEDYHYWLRLLYCGGKMGYLRKILGKRRLHSESLTYNQDVIIPHAIKALQKFEAILNPTGRQAWLVRREIAFSQSRLALKEGRRRLAAGDYQGARESFTKAQAAVDSRKVRFALLGLRWAPQWTRWAISRWT
;
A
#
# COMPACT_ATOMS: atom_id res chain seq x y z
N MET A 1 23.41 6.97 8.59
CA MET A 1 23.43 6.42 7.23
C MET A 1 22.08 5.77 6.90
N VAL A 2 21.59 5.91 5.67
CA VAL A 2 20.34 5.33 5.17
C VAL A 2 20.63 4.24 4.13
N SER A 3 19.93 3.10 4.19
CA SER A 3 19.90 2.12 3.09
C SER A 3 18.62 2.31 2.29
N VAL A 4 18.77 2.75 1.04
CA VAL A 4 17.68 2.90 0.07
C VAL A 4 17.55 1.61 -0.72
N ILE A 5 16.41 0.92 -0.58
CA ILE A 5 16.14 -0.39 -1.17
C ILE A 5 15.10 -0.22 -2.27
N VAL A 6 15.46 -0.48 -3.51
CA VAL A 6 14.62 -0.30 -4.70
C VAL A 6 14.24 -1.67 -5.27
N PRO A 7 13.07 -2.22 -4.91
CA PRO A 7 12.57 -3.44 -5.53
C PRO A 7 12.17 -3.14 -6.98
N THR A 8 12.55 -4.00 -7.92
CA THR A 8 12.38 -3.73 -9.35
C THR A 8 11.80 -4.95 -10.07
N TYR A 9 10.65 -4.77 -10.72
CA TYR A 9 10.01 -5.76 -11.57
C TYR A 9 9.19 -5.08 -12.67
N ASN A 10 9.52 -5.32 -13.94
CA ASN A 10 8.87 -4.76 -15.13
C ASN A 10 8.80 -3.22 -15.16
N THR A 11 9.89 -2.56 -14.73
CA THR A 11 9.98 -1.10 -14.59
C THR A 11 11.21 -0.48 -15.24
N ALA A 12 11.87 -1.18 -16.17
CA ALA A 12 13.05 -0.67 -16.87
C ALA A 12 12.84 0.72 -17.48
N ARG A 13 11.62 1.01 -17.94
CA ARG A 13 11.24 2.32 -18.52
C ARG A 13 11.15 3.47 -17.51
N TYR A 14 11.04 3.18 -16.19
CA TYR A 14 10.84 4.20 -15.14
C TYR A 14 12.04 4.35 -14.22
N ILE A 15 12.80 3.26 -14.02
CA ILE A 15 13.84 3.18 -12.98
C ILE A 15 14.90 4.27 -13.09
N ALA A 16 15.17 4.77 -14.30
CA ALA A 16 16.14 5.85 -14.47
C ALA A 16 15.69 7.12 -13.75
N GLU A 17 14.42 7.51 -13.88
CA GLU A 17 13.86 8.69 -13.20
C GLU A 17 13.88 8.49 -11.68
N THR A 18 13.53 7.30 -11.20
CA THR A 18 13.59 6.97 -9.77
C THR A 18 15.02 7.06 -9.23
N LEU A 19 16.01 6.44 -9.91
CA LEU A 19 17.40 6.48 -9.47
C LEU A 19 17.99 7.89 -9.55
N ASP A 20 17.71 8.65 -10.61
CA ASP A 20 18.14 10.04 -10.71
C ASP A 20 17.59 10.87 -9.54
N SER A 21 16.34 10.64 -9.11
CA SER A 21 15.74 11.32 -7.95
C SER A 21 16.35 10.90 -6.60
N VAL A 22 16.69 9.63 -6.45
CA VAL A 22 17.38 9.11 -5.25
C VAL A 22 18.81 9.63 -5.17
N LEU A 23 19.53 9.67 -6.30
CA LEU A 23 20.91 10.14 -6.34
C LEU A 23 21.02 11.67 -6.24
N ALA A 24 19.95 12.40 -6.49
CA ALA A 24 19.85 13.86 -6.33
C ALA A 24 19.53 14.32 -4.90
N GLN A 25 19.39 13.40 -3.93
CA GLN A 25 19.07 13.78 -2.54
C GLN A 25 20.11 14.73 -1.94
N THR A 26 19.65 15.71 -1.16
CA THR A 26 20.55 16.66 -0.44
C THR A 26 21.32 16.01 0.70
N PHE A 27 20.72 15.03 1.37
CA PHE A 27 21.43 14.15 2.33
C PHE A 27 22.35 13.19 1.58
N ARG A 28 23.60 12.97 2.01
CA ARG A 28 24.63 12.24 1.25
C ARG A 28 25.08 10.91 1.87
N GLU A 29 24.74 10.63 3.13
CA GLU A 29 25.19 9.41 3.82
C GLU A 29 24.20 8.27 3.61
N TYR A 30 24.10 7.76 2.38
CA TYR A 30 23.24 6.64 2.03
C TYR A 30 23.91 5.66 1.07
N GLU A 31 23.40 4.44 1.06
CA GLU A 31 23.67 3.43 0.03
C GLU A 31 22.38 3.13 -0.74
N VAL A 32 22.50 2.70 -2.00
CA VAL A 32 21.36 2.30 -2.84
C VAL A 32 21.51 0.83 -3.23
N ILE A 33 20.49 0.04 -2.92
CA ILE A 33 20.42 -1.40 -3.21
C ILE A 33 19.25 -1.61 -4.17
N VAL A 34 19.53 -1.93 -5.42
CA VAL A 34 18.53 -2.26 -6.43
C VAL A 34 18.37 -3.77 -6.48
N VAL A 35 17.16 -4.27 -6.23
CA VAL A 35 16.86 -5.70 -6.23
C VAL A 35 15.95 -6.03 -7.40
N ASN A 36 16.49 -6.64 -8.45
CA ASN A 36 15.75 -7.17 -9.58
C ASN A 36 15.08 -8.50 -9.17
N ASP A 37 13.78 -8.50 -9.05
CA ASP A 37 12.97 -9.66 -8.67
C ASP A 37 12.58 -10.51 -9.89
N GLY A 38 13.56 -10.94 -10.67
CA GLY A 38 13.35 -11.79 -11.85
C GLY A 38 12.49 -11.11 -12.92
N SER A 39 12.77 -9.83 -13.18
CA SER A 39 12.00 -9.02 -14.11
C SER A 39 12.05 -9.55 -15.55
N PRO A 40 10.91 -9.58 -16.28
CA PRO A 40 10.87 -9.99 -17.68
C PRO A 40 11.66 -9.04 -18.59
N ASP A 41 11.76 -7.75 -18.23
CA ASP A 41 12.53 -6.72 -18.91
C ASP A 41 13.99 -6.60 -18.42
N THR A 42 14.53 -7.64 -17.76
CA THR A 42 15.89 -7.64 -17.21
C THR A 42 16.97 -7.18 -18.20
N PRO A 43 16.99 -7.57 -19.49
CA PRO A 43 18.02 -7.13 -20.41
C PRO A 43 17.97 -5.59 -20.65
N GLU A 44 16.79 -5.00 -20.64
CA GLU A 44 16.62 -3.56 -20.75
C GLU A 44 16.96 -2.85 -19.46
N LEU A 45 16.48 -3.39 -18.33
CA LEU A 45 16.83 -2.90 -17.00
C LEU A 45 18.36 -2.83 -16.81
N GLU A 46 19.07 -3.91 -17.09
CA GLU A 46 20.52 -3.97 -16.93
C GLU A 46 21.24 -2.96 -17.83
N ARG A 47 20.74 -2.71 -19.07
CA ARG A 47 21.26 -1.63 -19.94
C ARG A 47 21.10 -0.24 -19.32
N VAL A 48 19.93 0.04 -18.71
CA VAL A 48 19.70 1.30 -18.01
C VAL A 48 20.62 1.44 -16.80
N LEU A 49 20.79 0.36 -16.04
CA LEU A 49 21.60 0.37 -14.82
C LEU A 49 23.10 0.54 -15.03
N VAL A 50 23.63 0.33 -16.24
CA VAL A 50 25.04 0.60 -16.57
C VAL A 50 25.46 2.03 -16.18
N LYS A 51 24.59 3.02 -16.38
CA LYS A 51 24.82 4.43 -16.00
C LYS A 51 25.09 4.60 -14.49
N TYR A 52 24.53 3.71 -13.66
CA TYR A 52 24.51 3.82 -12.20
C TYR A 52 25.45 2.82 -11.49
N GLN A 53 26.17 1.99 -12.21
CA GLN A 53 26.96 0.85 -11.70
C GLN A 53 27.90 1.18 -10.53
N ASN A 54 28.45 2.40 -10.47
CA ASN A 54 29.36 2.87 -9.43
C ASN A 54 28.64 3.50 -8.22
N GLN A 55 27.31 3.64 -8.27
CA GLN A 55 26.49 4.35 -7.27
C GLN A 55 25.47 3.45 -6.60
N ILE A 56 25.22 2.26 -7.18
CA ILE A 56 24.25 1.30 -6.69
C ILE A 56 24.88 -0.08 -6.46
N ARG A 57 24.28 -0.83 -5.56
CA ARG A 57 24.52 -2.26 -5.42
C ARG A 57 23.37 -3.01 -6.08
N TYR A 58 23.63 -3.64 -7.23
CA TYR A 58 22.64 -4.39 -7.99
C TYR A 58 22.62 -5.86 -7.56
N ILE A 59 21.43 -6.39 -7.28
CA ILE A 59 21.18 -7.79 -6.90
C ILE A 59 20.09 -8.34 -7.80
N LYS A 60 20.25 -9.55 -8.29
CA LYS A 60 19.24 -10.27 -9.06
C LYS A 60 18.81 -11.53 -8.33
N GLN A 61 17.52 -11.77 -8.28
CA GLN A 61 16.90 -12.97 -7.71
C GLN A 61 15.83 -13.53 -8.63
N GLU A 62 15.35 -14.74 -8.37
CA GLU A 62 14.14 -15.26 -9.00
C GLU A 62 12.91 -14.52 -8.49
N ASN A 63 11.84 -14.40 -9.31
CA ASN A 63 10.64 -13.68 -8.94
C ASN A 63 9.92 -14.34 -7.76
N GLN A 64 9.93 -13.65 -6.64
CA GLN A 64 9.26 -14.05 -5.40
C GLN A 64 8.30 -12.96 -4.89
N GLY A 65 8.20 -11.84 -5.60
CA GLY A 65 7.32 -10.72 -5.28
C GLY A 65 7.99 -9.60 -4.48
N PRO A 66 7.29 -8.45 -4.34
CA PRO A 66 7.85 -7.23 -3.76
C PRO A 66 8.32 -7.40 -2.32
N SER A 67 7.63 -8.22 -1.53
CA SER A 67 8.04 -8.56 -0.16
C SER A 67 9.43 -9.20 -0.13
N ALA A 68 9.67 -10.22 -0.96
CA ALA A 68 10.95 -10.92 -1.02
C ALA A 68 12.08 -10.00 -1.50
N ALA A 69 11.81 -9.15 -2.49
CA ALA A 69 12.79 -8.18 -2.97
C ALA A 69 13.16 -7.16 -1.88
N ARG A 70 12.18 -6.60 -1.15
CA ARG A 70 12.48 -5.71 0.00
C ARG A 70 13.22 -6.46 1.10
N ASN A 71 12.85 -7.69 1.41
CA ASN A 71 13.54 -8.52 2.42
C ASN A 71 15.00 -8.79 2.04
N THR A 72 15.27 -9.07 0.78
CA THR A 72 16.64 -9.21 0.27
C THR A 72 17.45 -7.94 0.50
N GLY A 73 16.85 -6.78 0.18
CA GLY A 73 17.47 -5.48 0.44
C GLY A 73 17.71 -5.23 1.94
N ILE A 74 16.75 -5.53 2.82
CA ILE A 74 16.90 -5.38 4.28
C ILE A 74 18.05 -6.24 4.84
N ARG A 75 18.20 -7.49 4.36
CA ARG A 75 19.31 -8.38 4.78
C ARG A 75 20.68 -7.82 4.39
N LEU A 76 20.76 -7.08 3.29
CA LEU A 76 22.00 -6.50 2.74
C LEU A 76 22.28 -5.09 3.25
N ALA A 77 21.27 -4.43 3.84
CA ALA A 77 21.33 -3.07 4.31
C ALA A 77 22.31 -2.89 5.48
N ARG A 78 23.09 -1.81 5.43
CA ARG A 78 24.06 -1.41 6.45
C ARG A 78 23.64 -0.16 7.22
N GLY A 79 22.68 0.58 6.68
CA GLY A 79 22.15 1.82 7.26
C GLY A 79 21.42 1.61 8.56
N GLU A 80 21.41 2.63 9.38
CA GLU A 80 20.58 2.71 10.59
C GLU A 80 19.09 2.89 10.26
N PHE A 81 18.84 3.50 9.10
CA PHE A 81 17.50 3.71 8.56
C PHE A 81 17.32 2.99 7.24
N LEU A 82 16.08 2.59 6.96
CA LEU A 82 15.66 1.93 5.73
C LEU A 82 14.61 2.78 5.01
N ALA A 83 14.72 2.89 3.70
CA ALA A 83 13.74 3.52 2.84
C ALA A 83 13.48 2.62 1.62
N PHE A 84 12.25 2.61 1.08
CA PHE A 84 11.81 1.63 0.09
C PHE A 84 11.12 2.29 -1.11
N PRO A 85 11.80 3.14 -1.90
CA PRO A 85 11.17 3.71 -3.09
C PRO A 85 10.75 2.60 -4.05
N ASP A 86 9.52 2.66 -4.54
CA ASP A 86 9.10 1.85 -5.67
C ASP A 86 9.82 2.34 -6.93
N SER A 87 10.17 1.42 -7.83
CA SER A 87 11.05 1.70 -8.97
C SER A 87 10.40 2.53 -10.09
N ASP A 88 9.19 3.05 -9.86
CA ASP A 88 8.42 3.93 -10.74
C ASP A 88 8.03 5.27 -10.07
N ASP A 89 8.37 5.46 -8.78
CA ASP A 89 8.10 6.68 -8.03
C ASP A 89 9.29 7.65 -8.05
N ILE A 90 9.03 8.91 -7.71
CA ILE A 90 10.04 9.98 -7.70
C ILE A 90 10.09 10.64 -6.33
N TRP A 91 11.30 10.79 -5.76
CA TRP A 91 11.53 11.57 -4.56
C TRP A 91 11.88 13.02 -4.88
N LEU A 92 11.44 13.95 -4.03
CA LEU A 92 11.93 15.33 -4.08
C LEU A 92 13.30 15.43 -3.39
N PRO A 93 14.12 16.46 -3.69
CA PRO A 93 15.52 16.51 -3.25
C PRO A 93 15.76 16.40 -1.74
N ASP A 94 14.82 16.85 -0.92
CA ASP A 94 14.96 16.86 0.54
C ASP A 94 14.26 15.70 1.25
N PHE A 95 13.83 14.66 0.52
CA PHE A 95 13.09 13.53 1.08
C PHE A 95 13.81 12.89 2.27
N LEU A 96 15.08 12.53 2.11
CA LEU A 96 15.87 11.92 3.18
C LEU A 96 16.19 12.92 4.29
N ALA A 97 16.60 14.13 3.95
CA ALA A 97 16.97 15.15 4.92
C ALA A 97 15.82 15.53 5.86
N ASP A 98 14.64 15.79 5.30
CA ASP A 98 13.46 16.19 6.07
C ASP A 98 12.93 15.06 6.96
N GLN A 99 12.91 13.82 6.48
CA GLN A 99 12.44 12.69 7.27
C GLN A 99 13.42 12.32 8.40
N LEU A 100 14.73 12.41 8.15
CA LEU A 100 15.75 12.22 9.20
C LEU A 100 15.60 13.27 10.27
N LYS A 101 15.51 14.56 9.89
CA LYS A 101 15.28 15.67 10.82
C LYS A 101 14.01 15.45 11.65
N PHE A 102 12.92 15.02 11.02
CA PHE A 102 11.67 14.73 11.71
C PHE A 102 11.82 13.61 12.76
N LEU A 103 12.57 12.54 12.45
CA LEU A 103 12.84 11.46 13.40
C LEU A 103 13.81 11.89 14.52
N GLU A 104 14.76 12.80 14.24
CA GLU A 104 15.65 13.39 15.25
C GLU A 104 14.88 14.29 16.23
N GLU A 105 13.97 15.11 15.72
CA GLU A 105 13.09 15.97 16.53
C GLU A 105 12.03 15.16 17.31
N ASN A 106 11.75 13.93 16.89
CA ASN A 106 10.77 13.02 17.49
C ASN A 106 11.41 11.64 17.80
N PRO A 107 12.35 11.55 18.74
CA PRO A 107 13.15 10.34 18.96
C PRO A 107 12.36 9.11 19.43
N SER A 108 11.12 9.31 19.87
CA SER A 108 10.21 8.21 20.22
C SER A 108 9.57 7.55 19.01
N LEU A 109 9.69 8.12 17.80
CA LEU A 109 9.15 7.54 16.58
C LEU A 109 10.12 6.51 15.99
N ASP A 110 9.57 5.43 15.51
CA ASP A 110 10.27 4.36 14.80
C ASP A 110 10.26 4.60 13.29
N MET A 111 9.22 5.26 12.78
CA MET A 111 8.99 5.49 11.36
C MET A 111 8.42 6.88 11.10
N ALA A 112 8.95 7.53 10.08
CA ALA A 112 8.39 8.74 9.48
C ALA A 112 7.68 8.36 8.17
N CYS A 113 6.53 9.00 7.90
CA CYS A 113 5.80 8.91 6.65
C CYS A 113 5.66 10.31 6.06
N ALA A 114 5.96 10.46 4.79
CA ALA A 114 5.79 11.74 4.08
C ALA A 114 4.56 11.70 3.15
N ASP A 115 4.07 12.88 2.77
CA ASP A 115 3.04 13.03 1.77
C ASP A 115 3.63 12.94 0.35
N CYS A 116 2.79 12.56 -0.61
CA CYS A 116 3.13 12.53 -2.03
C CYS A 116 2.00 13.10 -2.87
N VAL A 117 2.33 13.57 -4.07
CA VAL A 117 1.35 13.90 -5.10
C VAL A 117 1.27 12.79 -6.14
N TYR A 118 0.08 12.57 -6.66
CA TYR A 118 -0.13 11.64 -7.77
C TYR A 118 0.21 12.29 -9.11
N PHE A 119 0.71 11.49 -10.04
CA PHE A 119 0.93 11.89 -11.44
C PHE A 119 0.76 10.70 -12.38
N GLY A 120 0.44 10.99 -13.65
CA GLY A 120 0.24 9.98 -14.68
C GLY A 120 -1.20 9.46 -14.80
N ASP A 121 -2.11 9.89 -13.92
CA ASP A 121 -3.55 9.63 -14.00
C ASP A 121 -4.31 10.97 -14.01
N PRO A 122 -5.11 11.28 -15.04
CA PRO A 122 -5.78 12.59 -15.17
C PRO A 122 -6.73 12.93 -14.02
N ASP A 123 -7.36 11.92 -13.38
CA ASP A 123 -8.32 12.13 -12.31
C ASP A 123 -7.65 12.44 -10.96
N LEU A 124 -6.40 12.03 -10.79
CA LEU A 124 -5.62 12.20 -9.56
C LEU A 124 -4.42 13.14 -9.72
N GLU A 125 -4.13 13.60 -10.93
CA GLU A 125 -2.99 14.48 -11.22
C GLU A 125 -2.92 15.67 -10.26
N GLY A 126 -1.77 15.82 -9.59
CA GLY A 126 -1.50 16.92 -8.66
C GLY A 126 -2.22 16.85 -7.30
N LYS A 127 -3.12 15.88 -7.09
CA LYS A 127 -3.73 15.67 -5.76
C LYS A 127 -2.71 15.03 -4.83
N SER A 128 -2.65 15.49 -3.58
CA SER A 128 -1.83 14.81 -2.59
C SER A 128 -2.63 13.72 -1.86
N TRP A 129 -1.91 12.73 -1.32
CA TRP A 129 -2.54 11.70 -0.49
C TRP A 129 -3.29 12.32 0.69
N GLN A 130 -2.66 13.28 1.38
CA GLN A 130 -3.26 13.99 2.51
C GLN A 130 -4.54 14.76 2.14
N SER A 131 -4.66 15.21 0.90
CA SER A 131 -5.89 15.88 0.45
C SER A 131 -7.07 14.91 0.29
N LEU A 132 -6.78 13.63 0.08
CA LEU A 132 -7.77 12.56 -0.11
C LEU A 132 -8.14 11.85 1.21
N ASP A 133 -7.16 11.64 2.08
CA ASP A 133 -7.33 10.96 3.37
C ASP A 133 -6.42 11.59 4.45
N PRO A 134 -6.80 12.71 5.05
CA PRO A 134 -5.97 13.43 6.01
C PRO A 134 -5.63 12.61 7.24
N ILE A 135 -4.34 12.49 7.54
CA ILE A 135 -3.81 11.92 8.78
C ILE A 135 -3.24 13.02 9.65
N GLU A 136 -3.66 13.07 10.92
CA GLU A 136 -3.21 14.06 11.89
C GLU A 136 -2.53 13.40 13.07
N GLY A 137 -1.38 13.94 13.47
CA GLY A 137 -0.64 13.50 14.66
C GLY A 137 0.02 12.13 14.50
N THR A 138 0.07 11.38 15.60
CA THR A 138 0.63 10.03 15.63
C THR A 138 -0.29 9.06 14.91
N VAL A 139 0.28 8.25 14.02
CA VAL A 139 -0.46 7.19 13.32
C VAL A 139 -0.73 6.04 14.29
N THR A 140 -1.99 5.71 14.51
CA THR A 140 -2.42 4.59 15.36
C THR A 140 -2.96 3.43 14.54
N LEU A 141 -3.03 2.24 15.15
CA LEU A 141 -3.63 1.07 14.53
C LEU A 141 -5.08 1.34 14.11
N GLU A 142 -5.85 2.03 14.97
CA GLU A 142 -7.24 2.40 14.71
C GLU A 142 -7.39 3.33 13.50
N ARG A 143 -6.38 4.17 13.26
CA ARG A 143 -6.40 5.13 12.16
C ARG A 143 -6.01 4.49 10.83
N ILE A 144 -5.03 3.58 10.84
CA ILE A 144 -4.53 2.95 9.60
C ILE A 144 -5.44 1.82 9.10
N LEU A 145 -6.18 1.14 10.00
CA LEU A 145 -7.04 0.02 9.64
C LEU A 145 -8.07 0.35 8.53
N PRO A 146 -8.86 1.45 8.64
CA PRO A 146 -9.89 1.75 7.63
C PRO A 146 -9.32 2.28 6.31
N THR A 147 -8.10 2.81 6.30
CA THR A 147 -7.50 3.47 5.13
C THR A 147 -6.81 2.50 4.18
N HIS A 148 -6.69 1.23 4.58
CA HIS A 148 -5.98 0.19 3.84
C HIS A 148 -4.57 0.60 3.39
N GLY A 149 -3.90 1.44 4.16
CA GLY A 149 -2.54 1.81 3.81
C GLY A 149 -2.02 3.06 4.49
N GLY A 150 -2.63 4.19 4.36
CA GLY A 150 -2.22 5.44 5.03
C GLY A 150 -0.74 5.85 4.93
N ALA A 151 0.14 4.92 4.57
CA ALA A 151 1.58 5.11 4.40
C ALA A 151 2.07 4.16 3.29
N PHE A 152 2.45 4.71 2.15
CA PHE A 152 3.04 3.93 1.06
C PHE A 152 4.50 3.61 1.38
N ALA A 153 4.94 2.39 1.12
CA ALA A 153 6.33 1.98 1.33
C ALA A 153 7.33 2.94 0.66
N SER A 154 6.96 3.50 -0.50
CA SER A 154 7.79 4.41 -1.27
C SER A 154 8.12 5.74 -0.56
N PHE A 155 7.31 6.14 0.44
CA PHE A 155 7.44 7.46 1.09
C PHE A 155 7.65 7.38 2.61
N VAL A 156 8.32 6.32 3.07
CA VAL A 156 8.64 6.12 4.49
C VAL A 156 10.14 6.06 4.74
N LEU A 157 10.52 6.44 5.96
CA LEU A 157 11.83 6.21 6.54
C LEU A 157 11.66 5.47 7.86
N LEU A 158 12.24 4.27 7.98
CA LEU A 158 12.06 3.33 9.09
C LEU A 158 13.40 3.06 9.80
N ARG A 159 13.42 3.07 11.13
CA ARG A 159 14.59 2.60 11.89
C ARG A 159 14.84 1.11 11.61
N ARG A 160 16.05 0.78 11.19
CA ARG A 160 16.43 -0.61 10.86
C ARG A 160 16.28 -1.54 12.07
N GLU A 161 16.60 -1.07 13.26
CA GLU A 161 16.43 -1.85 14.49
C GLU A 161 14.97 -2.28 14.68
N THR A 162 14.04 -1.35 14.50
CA THR A 162 12.60 -1.63 14.57
C THR A 162 12.17 -2.59 13.46
N ALA A 163 12.69 -2.42 12.25
CA ALA A 163 12.42 -3.34 11.14
C ALA A 163 12.82 -4.79 11.48
N LEU A 164 13.97 -4.98 12.09
CA LEU A 164 14.45 -6.30 12.48
C LEU A 164 13.64 -6.89 13.66
N LYS A 165 13.16 -6.06 14.59
CA LYS A 165 12.30 -6.50 15.71
C LYS A 165 10.91 -6.92 15.24
N VAL A 166 10.28 -6.17 14.33
CA VAL A 166 8.97 -6.50 13.76
C VAL A 166 9.05 -7.73 12.85
N GLY A 167 10.22 -7.98 12.29
CA GLY A 167 10.49 -9.03 11.31
C GLY A 167 10.30 -8.54 9.87
N PHE A 168 10.52 -9.42 8.93
CA PHE A 168 10.50 -9.13 7.50
C PHE A 168 9.08 -8.94 6.95
N PHE A 169 8.96 -8.39 5.72
CA PHE A 169 7.71 -8.40 4.97
C PHE A 169 7.21 -9.83 4.74
N ASP A 170 5.90 -10.03 4.72
CA ASP A 170 5.30 -11.35 4.48
C ASP A 170 5.36 -11.69 2.98
N GLU A 171 6.21 -12.63 2.60
CA GLU A 171 6.44 -13.02 1.21
C GLU A 171 5.25 -13.75 0.55
N GLN A 172 4.23 -14.14 1.31
CA GLN A 172 2.99 -14.69 0.77
C GLN A 172 1.98 -13.59 0.38
N LEU A 173 2.32 -12.31 0.64
CA LEU A 173 1.55 -11.15 0.21
C LEU A 173 2.24 -10.48 -0.99
N ARG A 174 1.53 -10.43 -2.12
CA ARG A 174 1.99 -9.73 -3.34
C ARG A 174 1.43 -8.32 -3.47
N LEU A 175 0.44 -7.99 -2.64
CA LEU A 175 -0.19 -6.68 -2.49
C LEU A 175 -0.55 -6.49 -1.03
N PHE A 176 -0.54 -5.24 -0.56
CA PHE A 176 -0.78 -4.88 0.83
C PHE A 176 0.24 -5.47 1.81
N GLU A 177 1.41 -5.84 1.33
CA GLU A 177 2.53 -6.29 2.14
C GLU A 177 3.04 -5.18 3.06
N ASP A 178 3.06 -3.94 2.57
CA ASP A 178 3.41 -2.73 3.31
C ASP A 178 2.35 -2.42 4.39
N TYR A 179 1.07 -2.41 4.02
CA TYR A 179 -0.02 -2.25 4.96
C TYR A 179 0.02 -3.30 6.08
N HIS A 180 0.17 -4.58 5.74
CA HIS A 180 0.32 -5.68 6.71
C HIS A 180 1.54 -5.46 7.62
N TYR A 181 2.64 -4.95 7.06
CA TYR A 181 3.85 -4.67 7.81
C TYR A 181 3.63 -3.52 8.80
N TRP A 182 2.98 -2.43 8.40
CA TRP A 182 2.67 -1.30 9.27
C TRP A 182 1.70 -1.68 10.39
N LEU A 183 0.71 -2.53 10.11
CA LEU A 183 -0.17 -3.07 11.16
C LEU A 183 0.63 -3.84 12.21
N ARG A 184 1.57 -4.69 11.80
CA ARG A 184 2.44 -5.42 12.71
C ARG A 184 3.32 -4.48 13.52
N LEU A 185 3.93 -3.48 12.89
CA LEU A 185 4.75 -2.48 13.55
C LEU A 185 3.96 -1.79 14.67
N LEU A 186 2.79 -1.26 14.37
CA LEU A 186 1.95 -0.56 15.35
C LEU A 186 1.46 -1.50 16.45
N TYR A 187 1.08 -2.73 16.12
CA TYR A 187 0.62 -3.71 17.11
C TYR A 187 1.73 -4.13 18.07
N CYS A 188 2.96 -4.24 17.59
CA CYS A 188 4.14 -4.55 18.42
C CYS A 188 4.66 -3.33 19.23
N GLY A 189 3.93 -2.21 19.25
CA GLY A 189 4.26 -1.02 20.03
C GLY A 189 5.17 -0.03 19.31
N GLY A 190 5.50 -0.25 18.03
CA GLY A 190 6.20 0.71 17.20
C GLY A 190 5.36 1.96 16.95
N LYS A 191 6.02 3.08 16.74
CA LYS A 191 5.38 4.40 16.60
C LYS A 191 5.68 5.00 15.24
N MET A 192 4.62 5.43 14.56
CA MET A 192 4.67 6.08 13.25
C MET A 192 4.26 7.54 13.39
N GLY A 193 5.01 8.45 12.76
CA GLY A 193 4.68 9.86 12.66
C GLY A 193 4.47 10.27 11.21
N TYR A 194 3.55 11.21 10.98
CA TYR A 194 3.26 11.72 9.65
C TYR A 194 3.85 13.13 9.49
N LEU A 195 4.81 13.26 8.57
CA LEU A 195 5.39 14.54 8.18
C LEU A 195 4.50 15.19 7.11
N ARG A 196 3.83 16.29 7.45
CA ARG A 196 2.95 17.05 6.54
C ARG A 196 3.75 17.86 5.51
N LYS A 197 4.52 17.15 4.71
CA LYS A 197 5.31 17.73 3.63
C LYS A 197 5.24 16.81 2.42
N ILE A 198 4.93 17.37 1.27
CA ILE A 198 5.02 16.64 0.01
C ILE A 198 6.50 16.46 -0.30
N LEU A 199 6.96 15.21 -0.23
CA LEU A 199 8.36 14.84 -0.46
C LEU A 199 8.55 13.87 -1.61
N GLY A 200 7.46 13.51 -2.32
CA GLY A 200 7.55 12.64 -3.47
C GLY A 200 6.38 12.75 -4.43
N LYS A 201 6.52 12.04 -5.54
CA LYS A 201 5.50 11.89 -6.57
C LYS A 201 5.25 10.41 -6.80
N ARG A 202 4.00 9.98 -6.65
CA ARG A 202 3.57 8.61 -6.90
C ARG A 202 3.02 8.47 -8.30
N ARG A 203 3.63 7.59 -9.08
CA ARG A 203 3.19 7.32 -10.45
C ARG A 203 1.99 6.40 -10.46
N LEU A 204 0.99 6.75 -11.28
CA LEU A 204 -0.14 5.89 -11.59
C LEU A 204 -0.14 5.56 -13.08
N HIS A 205 -0.18 4.29 -13.40
CA HIS A 205 -0.27 3.78 -14.77
C HIS A 205 -1.08 2.48 -14.81
N SER A 206 -1.56 2.09 -15.98
CA SER A 206 -2.46 0.92 -16.15
C SER A 206 -1.88 -0.41 -15.68
N GLU A 207 -0.56 -0.51 -15.59
CA GLU A 207 0.14 -1.71 -15.10
C GLU A 207 0.44 -1.65 -13.59
N SER A 208 0.11 -0.53 -12.91
CA SER A 208 0.27 -0.41 -11.46
C SER A 208 -0.61 -1.44 -10.77
N LEU A 209 -0.03 -2.21 -9.85
CA LEU A 209 -0.72 -3.28 -9.12
C LEU A 209 -1.97 -2.78 -8.37
N THR A 210 -1.98 -1.50 -7.96
CA THR A 210 -3.06 -0.87 -7.20
C THR A 210 -4.07 -0.10 -8.06
N TYR A 211 -3.99 -0.20 -9.40
CA TYR A 211 -4.91 0.50 -10.29
C TYR A 211 -6.31 -0.13 -10.31
N ASN A 212 -6.41 -1.44 -10.13
CA ASN A 212 -7.67 -2.18 -10.23
C ASN A 212 -8.30 -2.44 -8.87
N GLN A 213 -9.39 -1.73 -8.56
CA GLN A 213 -10.15 -1.91 -7.30
C GLN A 213 -10.71 -3.33 -7.10
N ASP A 214 -10.92 -4.12 -8.16
CA ASP A 214 -11.36 -5.52 -8.04
C ASP A 214 -10.28 -6.42 -7.44
N VAL A 215 -9.03 -6.01 -7.58
CA VAL A 215 -7.87 -6.70 -7.02
C VAL A 215 -7.55 -6.21 -5.60
N ILE A 216 -7.75 -4.92 -5.34
CA ILE A 216 -7.39 -4.26 -4.08
C ILE A 216 -8.12 -4.88 -2.88
N ILE A 217 -9.46 -4.95 -2.92
CA ILE A 217 -10.25 -5.36 -1.74
C ILE A 217 -9.96 -6.79 -1.29
N PRO A 218 -9.89 -7.82 -2.17
CA PRO A 218 -9.52 -9.17 -1.75
C PRO A 218 -8.15 -9.27 -1.11
N HIS A 219 -7.16 -8.49 -1.60
CA HIS A 219 -5.81 -8.50 -1.04
C HIS A 219 -5.75 -7.78 0.31
N ALA A 220 -6.49 -6.69 0.49
CA ALA A 220 -6.62 -6.03 1.79
C ALA A 220 -7.24 -6.97 2.84
N ILE A 221 -8.31 -7.70 2.48
CA ILE A 221 -8.91 -8.73 3.35
C ILE A 221 -7.88 -9.81 3.72
N LYS A 222 -7.12 -10.31 2.74
CA LYS A 222 -6.08 -11.32 2.96
C LYS A 222 -5.01 -10.81 3.93
N ALA A 223 -4.56 -9.56 3.77
CA ALA A 223 -3.57 -8.94 4.65
C ALA A 223 -4.09 -8.85 6.09
N LEU A 224 -5.34 -8.41 6.29
CA LEU A 224 -5.99 -8.34 7.61
C LEU A 224 -6.18 -9.73 8.26
N GLN A 225 -6.59 -10.74 7.48
CA GLN A 225 -6.73 -12.11 7.96
C GLN A 225 -5.39 -12.70 8.41
N LYS A 226 -4.31 -12.45 7.64
CA LYS A 226 -2.97 -12.85 8.04
C LYS A 226 -2.50 -12.14 9.30
N PHE A 227 -2.76 -10.83 9.40
CA PHE A 227 -2.46 -10.08 10.61
C PHE A 227 -3.18 -10.70 11.83
N GLU A 228 -4.48 -10.99 11.71
CA GLU A 228 -5.25 -11.63 12.78
C GLU A 228 -4.69 -13.01 13.15
N ALA A 229 -4.35 -13.83 12.15
CA ALA A 229 -3.84 -15.20 12.38
C ALA A 229 -2.45 -15.23 13.04
N ILE A 230 -1.55 -14.28 12.67
CA ILE A 230 -0.18 -14.24 13.18
C ILE A 230 -0.11 -13.64 14.59
N LEU A 231 -0.82 -12.52 14.81
CA LEU A 231 -0.69 -11.73 16.04
C LEU A 231 -1.80 -12.00 17.06
N ASN A 232 -2.85 -12.70 16.65
CA ASN A 232 -4.00 -13.06 17.50
C ASN A 232 -4.46 -11.89 18.41
N PRO A 233 -4.81 -10.72 17.81
CA PRO A 233 -5.17 -9.55 18.58
C PRO A 233 -6.37 -9.82 19.50
N THR A 234 -6.42 -9.14 20.64
CA THR A 234 -7.48 -9.33 21.63
C THR A 234 -8.26 -8.04 21.88
N GLY A 235 -9.38 -8.14 22.55
CA GLY A 235 -10.18 -7.00 23.00
C GLY A 235 -10.59 -6.07 21.85
N ARG A 236 -10.37 -4.75 22.03
CA ARG A 236 -10.76 -3.72 21.06
C ARG A 236 -10.06 -3.87 19.70
N GLN A 237 -8.79 -4.26 19.70
CA GLN A 237 -8.02 -4.40 18.45
C GLN A 237 -8.56 -5.54 17.60
N ALA A 238 -8.87 -6.70 18.20
CA ALA A 238 -9.52 -7.81 17.49
C ALA A 238 -10.87 -7.38 16.88
N TRP A 239 -11.67 -6.65 17.65
CA TRP A 239 -12.96 -6.14 17.17
C TRP A 239 -12.80 -5.21 15.97
N LEU A 240 -11.82 -4.29 16.02
CA LEU A 240 -11.54 -3.37 14.91
C LEU A 240 -11.12 -4.10 13.64
N VAL A 241 -10.21 -5.07 13.76
CA VAL A 241 -9.74 -5.88 12.61
C VAL A 241 -10.89 -6.66 11.99
N ARG A 242 -11.68 -7.35 12.81
CA ARG A 242 -12.83 -8.12 12.31
C ARG A 242 -13.91 -7.24 11.70
N ARG A 243 -14.15 -6.07 12.27
CA ARG A 243 -15.07 -5.06 11.70
C ARG A 243 -14.59 -4.60 10.33
N GLU A 244 -13.28 -4.36 10.16
CA GLU A 244 -12.74 -3.92 8.87
C GLU A 244 -12.77 -5.04 7.81
N ILE A 245 -12.48 -6.28 8.20
CA ILE A 245 -12.66 -7.46 7.34
C ILE A 245 -14.12 -7.55 6.89
N ALA A 246 -15.07 -7.48 7.82
CA ALA A 246 -16.51 -7.56 7.53
C ALA A 246 -16.96 -6.41 6.61
N PHE A 247 -16.48 -5.19 6.85
CA PHE A 247 -16.78 -4.03 6.02
C PHE A 247 -16.25 -4.21 4.58
N SER A 248 -15.01 -4.65 4.43
CA SER A 248 -14.39 -4.93 3.13
C SER A 248 -15.12 -6.07 2.38
N GLN A 249 -15.49 -7.14 3.09
CA GLN A 249 -16.31 -8.22 2.54
C GLN A 249 -17.70 -7.74 2.08
N SER A 250 -18.32 -6.83 2.85
CA SER A 250 -19.60 -6.20 2.46
C SER A 250 -19.47 -5.39 1.18
N ARG A 251 -18.41 -4.60 1.03
CA ARG A 251 -18.13 -3.84 -0.20
C ARG A 251 -18.01 -4.76 -1.42
N LEU A 252 -17.28 -5.86 -1.27
CA LEU A 252 -17.11 -6.86 -2.34
C LEU A 252 -18.46 -7.49 -2.73
N ALA A 253 -19.23 -7.91 -1.73
CA ALA A 253 -20.54 -8.51 -1.94
C ALA A 253 -21.54 -7.52 -2.59
N LEU A 254 -21.48 -6.23 -2.22
CA LEU A 254 -22.26 -5.16 -2.85
C LEU A 254 -21.92 -5.00 -4.33
N LYS A 255 -20.63 -4.96 -4.66
CA LYS A 255 -20.17 -4.82 -6.04
C LYS A 255 -20.62 -6.01 -6.89
N GLU A 256 -20.43 -7.22 -6.36
CA GLU A 256 -20.87 -8.45 -7.02
C GLU A 256 -22.40 -8.47 -7.19
N GLY A 257 -23.15 -8.07 -6.17
CA GLY A 257 -24.62 -7.98 -6.26
C GLY A 257 -25.08 -7.01 -7.35
N ARG A 258 -24.42 -5.85 -7.49
CA ARG A 258 -24.70 -4.90 -8.58
C ARG A 258 -24.39 -5.48 -9.96
N ARG A 259 -23.24 -6.14 -10.10
CA ARG A 259 -22.81 -6.79 -11.35
C ARG A 259 -23.81 -7.86 -11.80
N ARG A 260 -24.22 -8.77 -10.87
CA ARG A 260 -25.20 -9.81 -11.12
C ARG A 260 -26.57 -9.24 -11.48
N LEU A 261 -26.99 -8.19 -10.75
CA LEU A 261 -28.24 -7.49 -11.04
C LEU A 261 -28.25 -6.87 -12.44
N ALA A 262 -27.15 -6.26 -12.85
CA ALA A 262 -26.98 -5.69 -14.19
C ALA A 262 -27.03 -6.77 -15.28
N ALA A 263 -26.54 -7.98 -14.99
CA ALA A 263 -26.62 -9.13 -15.87
C ALA A 263 -28.00 -9.82 -15.88
N GLY A 264 -28.95 -9.41 -15.01
CA GLY A 264 -30.27 -10.04 -14.88
C GLY A 264 -30.30 -11.28 -13.98
N ASP A 265 -29.21 -11.61 -13.32
CA ASP A 265 -29.12 -12.67 -12.31
C ASP A 265 -29.69 -12.17 -10.97
N TYR A 266 -31.02 -12.18 -10.86
CA TYR A 266 -31.72 -11.66 -9.68
C TYR A 266 -31.50 -12.51 -8.43
N GLN A 267 -31.35 -13.83 -8.60
CA GLN A 267 -31.09 -14.74 -7.49
C GLN A 267 -29.68 -14.52 -6.95
N GLY A 268 -28.67 -14.54 -7.77
CA GLY A 268 -27.29 -14.31 -7.36
C GLY A 268 -27.07 -12.87 -6.81
N ALA A 269 -27.78 -11.87 -7.35
CA ALA A 269 -27.79 -10.53 -6.80
C ALA A 269 -28.36 -10.50 -5.37
N ARG A 270 -29.48 -11.19 -5.12
CA ARG A 270 -30.07 -11.32 -3.80
C ARG A 270 -29.14 -11.99 -2.80
N GLU A 271 -28.51 -13.08 -3.18
CA GLU A 271 -27.52 -13.78 -2.34
C GLU A 271 -26.35 -12.86 -1.95
N SER A 272 -25.83 -12.12 -2.94
CA SER A 272 -24.73 -11.17 -2.73
C SER A 272 -25.14 -10.02 -1.82
N PHE A 273 -26.32 -9.41 -2.00
CA PHE A 273 -26.80 -8.35 -1.13
C PHE A 273 -27.14 -8.85 0.28
N THR A 274 -27.58 -10.10 0.43
CA THR A 274 -27.79 -10.72 1.75
C THR A 274 -26.47 -10.86 2.51
N LYS A 275 -25.39 -11.31 1.84
CA LYS A 275 -24.04 -11.36 2.41
C LYS A 275 -23.56 -9.96 2.82
N ALA A 276 -23.79 -8.97 1.97
CA ALA A 276 -23.41 -7.59 2.27
C ALA A 276 -24.15 -7.05 3.51
N GLN A 277 -25.45 -7.30 3.61
CA GLN A 277 -26.29 -6.86 4.72
C GLN A 277 -25.91 -7.53 6.06
N ALA A 278 -25.51 -8.81 6.03
CA ALA A 278 -25.07 -9.53 7.21
C ALA A 278 -23.78 -8.95 7.82
N ALA A 279 -22.91 -8.40 6.99
CA ALA A 279 -21.64 -7.81 7.41
C ALA A 279 -21.78 -6.34 7.84
N VAL A 280 -22.66 -5.57 7.17
CA VAL A 280 -22.89 -4.15 7.49
C VAL A 280 -24.36 -3.80 7.28
N ASP A 281 -25.01 -3.33 8.33
CA ASP A 281 -26.41 -2.91 8.26
C ASP A 281 -26.56 -1.63 7.42
N SER A 282 -27.09 -1.76 6.21
CA SER A 282 -27.27 -0.68 5.24
C SER A 282 -28.73 -0.55 4.80
N ARG A 283 -29.31 0.65 4.99
CA ARG A 283 -30.66 0.97 4.50
C ARG A 283 -30.78 0.78 2.98
N LYS A 284 -29.74 1.16 2.22
CA LYS A 284 -29.70 0.99 0.75
C LYS A 284 -29.78 -0.50 0.39
N VAL A 285 -29.03 -1.36 1.06
CA VAL A 285 -29.02 -2.81 0.81
C VAL A 285 -30.36 -3.44 1.21
N ARG A 286 -30.94 -3.06 2.35
CA ARG A 286 -32.29 -3.51 2.74
C ARG A 286 -33.33 -3.16 1.68
N PHE A 287 -33.28 -1.95 1.15
CA PHE A 287 -34.18 -1.52 0.06
C PHE A 287 -33.96 -2.37 -1.20
N ALA A 288 -32.71 -2.65 -1.59
CA ALA A 288 -32.39 -3.50 -2.72
C ALA A 288 -32.96 -4.93 -2.55
N LEU A 289 -32.81 -5.52 -1.36
CA LEU A 289 -33.33 -6.84 -1.04
C LEU A 289 -34.85 -6.92 -1.09
N LEU A 290 -35.55 -5.89 -0.56
CA LEU A 290 -37.00 -5.77 -0.66
C LEU A 290 -37.45 -5.63 -2.12
N GLY A 291 -36.81 -4.76 -2.87
CA GLY A 291 -37.10 -4.54 -4.28
C GLY A 291 -36.91 -5.80 -5.13
N LEU A 292 -35.85 -6.55 -4.90
CA LEU A 292 -35.59 -7.83 -5.58
C LEU A 292 -36.63 -8.91 -5.26
N ARG A 293 -37.28 -8.81 -4.11
CA ARG A 293 -38.36 -9.74 -3.72
C ARG A 293 -39.65 -9.47 -4.49
N TRP A 294 -39.98 -8.19 -4.73
CA TRP A 294 -41.30 -7.77 -5.21
C TRP A 294 -41.31 -7.21 -6.62
N ALA A 295 -40.22 -6.55 -7.04
CA ALA A 295 -40.10 -5.84 -8.32
C ALA A 295 -38.67 -5.89 -8.87
N PRO A 296 -38.14 -7.07 -9.28
CA PRO A 296 -36.73 -7.21 -9.63
C PRO A 296 -36.29 -6.34 -10.81
N GLN A 297 -37.14 -6.17 -11.83
CA GLN A 297 -36.81 -5.33 -12.99
C GLN A 297 -36.74 -3.84 -12.63
N TRP A 298 -37.64 -3.36 -11.78
CA TRP A 298 -37.63 -1.98 -11.28
C TRP A 298 -36.40 -1.75 -10.37
N THR A 299 -36.08 -2.72 -9.53
CA THR A 299 -34.88 -2.66 -8.67
C THR A 299 -33.59 -2.56 -9.49
N ARG A 300 -33.51 -3.32 -10.60
CA ARG A 300 -32.39 -3.21 -11.54
C ARG A 300 -32.27 -1.78 -12.08
N TRP A 301 -33.38 -1.18 -12.53
CA TRP A 301 -33.40 0.19 -13.03
C TRP A 301 -33.05 1.21 -11.93
N ALA A 302 -33.57 1.05 -10.72
CA ALA A 302 -33.29 1.97 -9.61
C ALA A 302 -31.82 1.91 -9.16
N ILE A 303 -31.25 0.71 -9.03
CA ILE A 303 -29.88 0.51 -8.57
C ILE A 303 -28.83 0.90 -9.63
N SER A 304 -29.14 0.81 -10.93
CA SER A 304 -28.23 1.31 -11.97
C SER A 304 -27.92 2.81 -11.87
N ARG A 305 -28.72 3.55 -11.10
CA ARG A 305 -28.56 4.99 -10.84
C ARG A 305 -27.96 5.31 -9.45
N TRP A 306 -27.60 4.28 -8.68
CA TRP A 306 -26.88 4.50 -7.44
C TRP A 306 -25.39 4.76 -7.77
N THR A 307 -25.00 6.00 -7.67
CA THR A 307 -23.60 6.44 -7.65
C THR A 307 -22.98 6.18 -6.27
#